data_ade16cf397e15bc49c741a309a6287e7
#
_entry.id   ade16cf397e15bc49c741a309a6287e7
#
_cell.length_a   1.000
_cell.length_b   1.000
_cell.length_c   1.000
_cell.angle_alpha   90.00
_cell.angle_beta   90.00
_cell.angle_gamma   90.00
#
_symmetry.space_group_name_H-M   'P 1'
#
loop_
_entity.id
_entity.type
_entity.pdbx_description
1 polymer ?
#
loop_
_entity_poly.entity_id
_entity_poly.type
_entity_poly.pdbx_seq_one_letter_code
_entity_poly.pdbx_strand_id
1 'polypeptide(L)'
;MSKRIATGLLALLAPLVAAGGAPEPGLLLREGNWAGDAGSYLVPHSLALLPTARWPVDGWHRLRIEARSVVVSAVAAGSAQSGPSFLSAIAAQVAAARDGGTILETSSSPRSDLYLRVEGTALAERAAPAYVFRNGTTALRPELDRRYQLQLGDKPFAFTVHNGARTATGTPYGGAHYVIEVDGETREYLLGEFGWDSTIEAIADLDGDGKPDFIVRVAGNNSDYEAVLLSSRAKPGRNPATASLVAVGC
;
A
#
# COMPACT_ATOMS: atom_id res chain seq x y z
N MET A 1 -62.09 43.92 -16.94
CA MET A 1 -60.90 43.36 -17.64
C MET A 1 -59.84 43.13 -16.60
N SER A 2 -59.68 41.94 -16.14
CA SER A 2 -58.72 41.57 -15.06
C SER A 2 -57.59 40.78 -15.67
N LYS A 3 -56.37 41.34 -15.65
CA LYS A 3 -55.15 40.69 -16.13
C LYS A 3 -54.55 39.80 -15.00
N ARG A 4 -54.57 38.50 -15.20
CA ARG A 4 -53.86 37.54 -14.34
C ARG A 4 -52.38 37.48 -14.77
N ILE A 5 -51.50 37.84 -13.85
CA ILE A 5 -50.05 37.66 -14.00
C ILE A 5 -49.73 36.26 -13.51
N ALA A 6 -49.26 35.40 -14.39
CA ALA A 6 -48.75 34.08 -14.05
C ALA A 6 -47.26 34.19 -13.66
N THR A 7 -46.97 33.99 -12.37
CA THR A 7 -45.63 33.95 -11.85
C THR A 7 -45.06 32.52 -12.06
N GLY A 8 -44.18 32.36 -13.03
CA GLY A 8 -43.50 31.10 -13.28
C GLY A 8 -42.40 30.90 -12.24
N LEU A 9 -42.51 29.86 -11.45
CA LEU A 9 -41.52 29.41 -10.51
C LEU A 9 -40.44 28.61 -11.29
N LEU A 10 -39.28 29.21 -11.52
CA LEU A 10 -38.13 28.54 -12.12
C LEU A 10 -37.42 27.75 -11.01
N ALA A 11 -37.63 26.45 -10.96
CA ALA A 11 -36.89 25.55 -10.07
C ALA A 11 -35.48 25.37 -10.65
N LEU A 12 -34.48 26.00 -10.03
CA LEU A 12 -33.06 25.72 -10.26
C LEU A 12 -32.73 24.34 -9.70
N LEU A 13 -32.67 23.34 -10.55
CA LEU A 13 -32.02 22.05 -10.26
C LEU A 13 -30.51 22.27 -10.24
N ALA A 14 -29.98 22.51 -9.07
CA ALA A 14 -28.50 22.41 -8.87
C ALA A 14 -28.12 20.95 -9.09
N PRO A 15 -27.10 20.66 -9.92
CA PRO A 15 -26.58 19.31 -10.00
C PRO A 15 -25.98 18.94 -8.64
N LEU A 16 -26.47 17.86 -8.02
CA LEU A 16 -25.80 17.19 -6.92
C LEU A 16 -24.46 16.69 -7.49
N VAL A 17 -23.38 17.45 -7.28
CA VAL A 17 -22.02 16.95 -7.43
C VAL A 17 -21.88 15.90 -6.34
N ALA A 18 -21.95 14.63 -6.71
CA ALA A 18 -21.57 13.53 -5.84
C ALA A 18 -20.15 13.86 -5.38
N ALA A 19 -19.98 14.16 -4.10
CA ALA A 19 -18.68 14.24 -3.48
C ALA A 19 -18.07 12.86 -3.64
N GLY A 20 -17.23 12.68 -4.67
CA GLY A 20 -16.45 11.48 -4.86
C GLY A 20 -15.60 11.33 -3.60
N GLY A 21 -15.98 10.42 -2.71
CA GLY A 21 -15.17 10.05 -1.56
C GLY A 21 -13.80 9.70 -2.05
N ALA A 22 -12.77 10.02 -1.27
CA ALA A 22 -11.43 9.53 -1.56
C ALA A 22 -11.51 8.00 -1.72
N PRO A 23 -10.86 7.43 -2.73
CA PRO A 23 -10.87 5.98 -2.93
C PRO A 23 -10.42 5.32 -1.63
N GLU A 24 -11.13 4.26 -1.22
CA GLU A 24 -10.75 3.52 -0.03
C GLU A 24 -9.31 3.02 -0.16
N PRO A 25 -8.51 3.11 0.91
CA PRO A 25 -7.16 2.57 0.89
C PRO A 25 -7.22 1.07 0.64
N GLY A 26 -6.30 0.58 -0.19
CA GLY A 26 -6.17 -0.85 -0.44
C GLY A 26 -5.76 -1.61 0.82
N LEU A 27 -5.91 -2.92 0.78
CA LEU A 27 -5.48 -3.83 1.84
C LEU A 27 -4.14 -4.44 1.48
N LEU A 28 -3.21 -4.45 2.42
CA LEU A 28 -1.91 -5.08 2.31
C LEU A 28 -1.74 -6.07 3.47
N LEU A 29 -1.31 -7.28 3.14
CA LEU A 29 -0.97 -8.33 4.09
C LEU A 29 0.44 -8.82 3.77
N ARG A 30 1.18 -9.26 4.78
CA ARG A 30 2.46 -9.93 4.59
C ARG A 30 2.43 -11.32 5.22
N GLU A 31 2.87 -12.31 4.47
CA GLU A 31 3.15 -13.63 5.01
C GLU A 31 4.38 -13.57 5.91
N GLY A 32 4.22 -13.92 7.17
CA GLY A 32 5.31 -14.06 8.14
C GLY A 32 5.96 -15.43 8.02
N ASN A 33 7.27 -15.47 8.21
CA ASN A 33 8.00 -16.74 8.36
C ASN A 33 8.53 -16.82 9.79
N TRP A 34 7.70 -17.33 10.70
CA TRP A 34 8.13 -17.65 12.06
C TRP A 34 8.88 -18.97 12.07
N ALA A 35 9.89 -19.06 12.89
CA ALA A 35 10.63 -20.30 13.08
C ALA A 35 9.68 -21.40 13.54
N GLY A 36 9.17 -22.21 12.59
CA GLY A 36 8.30 -23.35 12.84
C GLY A 36 6.87 -23.25 12.35
N ASP A 37 6.32 -22.05 12.09
CA ASP A 37 4.92 -21.88 11.66
C ASP A 37 4.83 -21.29 10.26
N ALA A 38 4.79 -22.16 9.26
CA ALA A 38 4.39 -21.73 7.91
C ALA A 38 2.93 -21.24 7.94
N GLY A 39 2.67 -20.02 7.49
CA GLY A 39 1.32 -19.47 7.33
C GLY A 39 0.87 -18.47 8.39
N SER A 40 1.79 -17.83 9.10
CA SER A 40 1.46 -16.63 9.87
C SER A 40 1.41 -15.40 8.96
N TYR A 41 0.50 -14.46 9.25
CA TYR A 41 0.29 -13.26 8.44
C TYR A 41 0.23 -12.02 9.31
N LEU A 42 0.83 -10.93 8.83
CA LEU A 42 0.57 -9.60 9.32
C LEU A 42 -0.72 -9.08 8.71
N VAL A 43 -1.63 -8.64 9.54
CA VAL A 43 -2.98 -8.23 9.16
C VAL A 43 -3.20 -6.77 9.55
N PRO A 44 -3.67 -5.91 8.62
CA PRO A 44 -3.98 -4.54 8.97
C PRO A 44 -5.10 -4.50 10.03
N HIS A 45 -4.96 -3.60 10.99
CA HIS A 45 -5.91 -3.44 12.09
C HIS A 45 -7.35 -3.25 11.61
N SER A 46 -7.53 -2.51 10.50
CA SER A 46 -8.83 -2.30 9.86
C SER A 46 -9.51 -3.63 9.49
N LEU A 47 -8.76 -4.59 8.95
CA LEU A 47 -9.29 -5.91 8.61
C LEU A 47 -9.51 -6.77 9.86
N ALA A 48 -8.59 -6.72 10.83
CA ALA A 48 -8.70 -7.47 12.08
C ALA A 48 -9.92 -7.09 12.93
N LEU A 49 -10.39 -5.85 12.83
CA LEU A 49 -11.59 -5.39 13.53
C LEU A 49 -12.90 -5.83 12.86
N LEU A 50 -12.88 -6.18 11.59
CA LEU A 50 -14.08 -6.62 10.88
C LEU A 50 -14.43 -8.06 11.26
N PRO A 51 -15.73 -8.40 11.34
CA PRO A 51 -16.16 -9.80 11.33
C PRO A 51 -15.63 -10.50 10.07
N THR A 52 -15.13 -11.73 10.21
CA THR A 52 -14.52 -12.49 9.10
C THR A 52 -15.48 -12.69 7.92
N ALA A 53 -16.79 -12.74 8.17
CA ALA A 53 -17.83 -12.78 7.12
C ALA A 53 -17.87 -11.54 6.23
N ARG A 54 -17.24 -10.44 6.65
CA ARG A 54 -17.14 -9.18 5.88
C ARG A 54 -15.79 -9.00 5.21
N TRP A 55 -14.89 -9.96 5.34
CA TRP A 55 -13.59 -9.86 4.69
C TRP A 55 -13.75 -10.04 3.18
N PRO A 56 -13.06 -9.22 2.38
CA PRO A 56 -13.11 -9.36 0.94
C PRO A 56 -12.44 -10.68 0.53
N VAL A 57 -13.17 -11.50 -0.23
CA VAL A 57 -12.71 -12.84 -0.65
C VAL A 57 -12.13 -12.88 -2.06
N ASP A 58 -12.25 -11.80 -2.81
CA ASP A 58 -11.82 -11.65 -4.20
C ASP A 58 -10.92 -10.45 -4.42
N GLY A 59 -10.35 -10.33 -5.61
CA GLY A 59 -9.51 -9.20 -6.01
C GLY A 59 -8.14 -9.15 -5.34
N TRP A 60 -7.71 -10.24 -4.69
CA TRP A 60 -6.39 -10.35 -4.10
C TRP A 60 -5.34 -10.74 -5.14
N HIS A 61 -4.17 -10.11 -5.04
CA HIS A 61 -2.98 -10.45 -5.79
C HIS A 61 -1.83 -10.74 -4.84
N ARG A 62 -1.07 -11.77 -5.15
CA ARG A 62 0.18 -12.07 -4.47
C ARG A 62 1.32 -11.37 -5.19
N LEU A 63 2.16 -10.67 -4.44
CA LEU A 63 3.38 -10.04 -4.91
C LEU A 63 4.56 -10.80 -4.30
N ARG A 64 5.39 -11.40 -5.14
CA ARG A 64 6.64 -12.04 -4.73
C ARG A 64 7.82 -11.27 -5.31
N ILE A 65 8.65 -10.74 -4.42
CA ILE A 65 9.86 -10.03 -4.83
C ILE A 65 10.95 -11.07 -5.11
N GLU A 66 11.45 -11.06 -6.32
CA GLU A 66 12.56 -11.91 -6.78
C GLU A 66 13.80 -11.07 -7.06
N ALA A 67 14.90 -11.72 -7.47
CA ALA A 67 16.17 -11.04 -7.69
C ALA A 67 16.12 -9.90 -8.73
N ARG A 68 15.19 -9.97 -9.72
CA ARG A 68 15.09 -9.00 -10.82
C ARG A 68 13.67 -8.71 -11.26
N SER A 69 12.68 -9.18 -10.51
CA SER A 69 11.27 -9.00 -10.85
C SER A 69 10.41 -8.98 -9.60
N VAL A 70 9.22 -8.45 -9.75
CA VAL A 70 8.11 -8.71 -8.85
C VAL A 70 7.11 -9.56 -9.59
N VAL A 71 6.89 -10.79 -9.12
CA VAL A 71 5.88 -11.68 -9.70
C VAL A 71 4.52 -11.32 -9.11
N VAL A 72 3.64 -10.82 -9.97
CA VAL A 72 2.25 -10.51 -9.64
C VAL A 72 1.40 -11.68 -10.10
N SER A 73 0.62 -12.28 -9.22
CA SER A 73 -0.30 -13.36 -9.55
C SER A 73 -1.64 -13.18 -8.84
N ALA A 74 -2.75 -13.38 -9.55
CA ALA A 74 -4.05 -13.40 -8.90
C ALA A 74 -4.12 -14.53 -7.88
N VAL A 75 -4.77 -14.26 -6.77
CA VAL A 75 -5.12 -15.29 -5.80
C VAL A 75 -6.49 -15.79 -6.16
N ALA A 76 -6.61 -17.10 -6.41
CA ALA A 76 -7.88 -17.71 -6.77
C ALA A 76 -8.95 -17.37 -5.72
N ALA A 77 -10.10 -16.90 -6.17
CA ALA A 77 -11.25 -16.74 -5.32
C ALA A 77 -11.60 -18.11 -4.71
N GLY A 78 -11.71 -18.18 -3.41
CA GLY A 78 -12.22 -19.37 -2.76
C GLY A 78 -13.70 -19.58 -3.06
N SER A 79 -14.24 -20.73 -2.65
CA SER A 79 -15.69 -20.91 -2.65
C SER A 79 -16.34 -19.82 -1.76
N ALA A 80 -17.58 -19.44 -2.05
CA ALA A 80 -18.34 -18.44 -1.28
C ALA A 80 -18.38 -18.72 0.25
N GLN A 81 -17.98 -19.92 0.67
CA GLN A 81 -17.95 -20.35 2.07
C GLN A 81 -16.55 -20.38 2.71
N SER A 82 -15.48 -20.41 1.92
CA SER A 82 -14.12 -20.59 2.43
C SER A 82 -13.11 -19.51 2.03
N GLY A 83 -13.41 -18.67 1.06
CA GLY A 83 -12.44 -17.69 0.59
C GLY A 83 -11.10 -18.31 0.10
N PRO A 84 -10.12 -17.50 -0.27
CA PRO A 84 -8.76 -17.96 -0.50
C PRO A 84 -8.19 -18.63 0.76
N SER A 85 -7.39 -19.69 0.60
CA SER A 85 -6.84 -20.48 1.71
C SER A 85 -6.06 -19.63 2.73
N PHE A 86 -5.35 -18.58 2.26
CA PHE A 86 -4.64 -17.67 3.15
C PHE A 86 -5.59 -16.86 4.05
N LEU A 87 -6.78 -16.45 3.57
CA LEU A 87 -7.76 -15.73 4.39
C LEU A 87 -8.33 -16.63 5.50
N SER A 88 -8.47 -17.91 5.26
CA SER A 88 -8.90 -18.87 6.29
C SER A 88 -7.83 -19.01 7.39
N ALA A 89 -6.55 -19.05 7.01
CA ALA A 89 -5.44 -19.08 7.97
C ALA A 89 -5.39 -17.79 8.81
N ILE A 90 -5.57 -16.62 8.16
CA ILE A 90 -5.64 -15.33 8.86
C ILE A 90 -6.85 -15.29 9.80
N ALA A 91 -8.02 -15.78 9.38
CA ALA A 91 -9.21 -15.81 10.21
C ALA A 91 -8.99 -16.62 11.48
N ALA A 92 -8.34 -17.78 11.37
CA ALA A 92 -7.98 -18.62 12.50
C ALA A 92 -6.98 -17.91 13.44
N GLN A 93 -5.98 -17.23 12.90
CA GLN A 93 -5.00 -16.46 13.67
C GLN A 93 -5.66 -15.28 14.42
N VAL A 94 -6.55 -14.53 13.77
CA VAL A 94 -7.28 -13.42 14.40
C VAL A 94 -8.23 -13.93 15.48
N ALA A 95 -8.90 -15.06 15.26
CA ALA A 95 -9.74 -15.69 16.28
C ALA A 95 -8.92 -16.10 17.50
N ALA A 96 -7.79 -16.77 17.31
CA ALA A 96 -6.89 -17.16 18.40
C ALA A 96 -6.38 -15.95 19.20
N ALA A 97 -6.04 -14.84 18.53
CA ALA A 97 -5.61 -13.62 19.21
C ALA A 97 -6.73 -12.97 20.04
N ARG A 98 -7.99 -13.05 19.60
CA ARG A 98 -9.16 -12.55 20.35
C ARG A 98 -9.47 -13.36 21.60
N ASP A 99 -9.15 -14.65 21.57
CA ASP A 99 -9.33 -15.55 22.72
C ASP A 99 -8.18 -15.47 23.75
N GLY A 100 -7.37 -14.43 23.69
CA GLY A 100 -6.24 -14.21 24.61
C GLY A 100 -4.94 -14.88 24.17
N GLY A 101 -4.87 -15.36 22.95
CA GLY A 101 -3.63 -15.80 22.33
C GLY A 101 -2.70 -14.60 22.04
N THR A 102 -1.40 -14.85 22.08
CA THR A 102 -0.38 -13.84 21.81
C THR A 102 -0.51 -13.37 20.35
N ILE A 103 -0.62 -12.06 20.14
CA ILE A 103 -0.40 -11.47 18.81
C ILE A 103 1.07 -11.71 18.50
N LEU A 104 1.32 -12.49 17.46
CA LEU A 104 2.67 -12.92 17.12
C LEU A 104 3.54 -11.72 16.77
N GLU A 105 4.63 -11.54 17.51
CA GLU A 105 5.68 -10.58 17.18
C GLU A 105 6.29 -10.91 15.81
N THR A 106 6.49 -9.91 15.00
CA THR A 106 6.89 -10.08 13.63
C THR A 106 8.37 -9.87 13.43
N SER A 107 9.12 -10.93 13.19
CA SER A 107 10.35 -10.78 12.42
C SER A 107 10.00 -10.91 10.94
N SER A 108 10.01 -9.80 10.21
CA SER A 108 9.79 -9.84 8.77
C SER A 108 10.95 -10.54 8.09
N SER A 109 10.69 -11.74 7.58
CA SER A 109 11.63 -12.37 6.67
C SER A 109 11.67 -11.56 5.36
N PRO A 110 12.86 -11.23 4.81
CA PRO A 110 12.96 -10.46 3.58
C PRO A 110 12.47 -11.19 2.32
N ARG A 111 11.85 -12.35 2.47
CA ARG A 111 11.35 -13.20 1.37
C ARG A 111 9.88 -13.60 1.53
N SER A 112 9.12 -12.96 2.39
CA SER A 112 7.71 -13.26 2.54
C SER A 112 6.88 -12.66 1.42
N ASP A 113 5.88 -13.40 0.94
CA ASP A 113 4.95 -12.91 -0.07
C ASP A 113 4.07 -11.80 0.54
N LEU A 114 3.77 -10.80 -0.29
CA LEU A 114 2.77 -9.77 0.02
C LEU A 114 1.46 -10.13 -0.67
N TYR A 115 0.36 -9.83 -0.02
CA TYR A 115 -0.97 -9.94 -0.61
C TYR A 115 -1.60 -8.56 -0.67
N LEU A 116 -1.88 -8.11 -1.87
CA LEU A 116 -2.42 -6.78 -2.16
C LEU A 116 -3.82 -6.89 -2.74
N ARG A 117 -4.74 -6.09 -2.21
CA ARG A 117 -6.06 -5.86 -2.78
C ARG A 117 -6.29 -4.37 -2.93
N VAL A 118 -6.55 -3.93 -4.14
CA VAL A 118 -6.90 -2.53 -4.44
C VAL A 118 -8.19 -2.52 -5.23
N GLU A 119 -9.22 -1.90 -4.67
CA GLU A 119 -10.51 -1.81 -5.33
C GLU A 119 -10.43 -0.97 -6.61
N GLY A 120 -11.04 -1.48 -7.68
CA GLY A 120 -11.06 -0.80 -8.98
C GLY A 120 -9.71 -0.71 -9.71
N THR A 121 -8.70 -1.47 -9.27
CA THR A 121 -7.41 -1.58 -9.97
C THR A 121 -7.14 -3.04 -10.31
N ALA A 122 -6.98 -3.34 -11.59
CA ALA A 122 -6.51 -4.64 -12.03
C ALA A 122 -4.98 -4.62 -12.06
N LEU A 123 -4.34 -5.44 -11.24
CA LEU A 123 -2.91 -5.69 -11.36
C LEU A 123 -2.67 -6.67 -12.51
N ALA A 124 -1.63 -6.41 -13.31
CA ALA A 124 -1.29 -7.30 -14.42
C ALA A 124 -0.59 -8.56 -13.89
N GLU A 125 -1.19 -9.74 -14.11
CA GLU A 125 -0.57 -11.02 -13.76
C GLU A 125 0.65 -11.27 -14.65
N ARG A 126 1.83 -11.00 -14.10
CA ARG A 126 3.11 -11.15 -14.80
C ARG A 126 4.29 -11.12 -13.83
N ALA A 127 5.45 -11.49 -14.33
CA ALA A 127 6.73 -11.12 -13.72
C ALA A 127 7.08 -9.71 -14.21
N ALA A 128 6.78 -8.69 -13.43
CA ALA A 128 7.13 -7.29 -13.71
C ALA A 128 8.63 -7.10 -13.47
N PRO A 129 9.42 -6.67 -14.48
CA PRO A 129 10.83 -6.38 -14.26
C PRO A 129 11.01 -5.34 -13.16
N ALA A 130 11.84 -5.64 -12.17
CA ALA A 130 12.16 -4.73 -11.09
C ALA A 130 13.48 -4.02 -11.37
N TYR A 131 13.59 -2.78 -10.89
CA TYR A 131 14.84 -2.06 -10.91
C TYR A 131 15.87 -2.77 -10.02
N VAL A 132 17.05 -3.03 -10.57
CA VAL A 132 18.18 -3.63 -9.85
C VAL A 132 19.22 -2.56 -9.56
N PHE A 133 19.47 -2.29 -8.29
CA PHE A 133 20.45 -1.31 -7.86
C PHE A 133 21.89 -1.82 -8.09
N ARG A 134 22.86 -0.93 -7.96
CA ARG A 134 24.29 -1.25 -8.21
C ARG A 134 24.83 -2.38 -7.33
N ASN A 135 24.25 -2.61 -6.17
CA ASN A 135 24.57 -3.73 -5.28
C ASN A 135 24.02 -5.08 -5.77
N GLY A 136 23.34 -5.12 -6.92
CA GLY A 136 22.79 -6.34 -7.50
C GLY A 136 21.47 -6.82 -6.87
N THR A 137 20.80 -5.98 -6.05
CA THR A 137 19.52 -6.28 -5.42
C THR A 137 18.44 -5.33 -5.87
N THR A 138 17.16 -5.71 -5.67
CA THR A 138 15.99 -4.83 -5.86
C THR A 138 15.79 -3.90 -4.67
N ALA A 139 16.43 -4.20 -3.54
CA ALA A 139 16.28 -3.43 -2.32
C ALA A 139 17.32 -2.31 -2.21
N LEU A 140 16.87 -1.17 -1.70
CA LEU A 140 17.70 -0.01 -1.40
C LEU A 140 17.31 0.59 -0.06
N ARG A 141 18.29 0.83 0.80
CA ARG A 141 18.14 1.76 1.93
C ARG A 141 18.57 3.14 1.42
N PRO A 142 17.63 4.06 1.15
CA PRO A 142 17.97 5.35 0.57
C PRO A 142 18.71 6.23 1.57
N GLU A 143 19.73 6.94 1.10
CA GLU A 143 20.34 8.03 1.84
C GLU A 143 19.35 9.21 1.88
N LEU A 144 19.16 9.79 3.06
CA LEU A 144 18.27 10.94 3.22
C LEU A 144 18.74 12.13 2.41
N ASP A 145 17.79 12.88 1.87
CA ASP A 145 17.99 14.10 1.09
C ASP A 145 18.81 13.90 -0.22
N ARG A 146 19.13 12.64 -0.55
CA ARG A 146 19.78 12.30 -1.80
C ARG A 146 18.75 12.08 -2.89
N ARG A 147 18.93 12.77 -4.02
CA ARG A 147 18.13 12.56 -5.22
C ARG A 147 18.68 11.39 -6.05
N TYR A 148 17.85 10.38 -6.26
CA TYR A 148 18.13 9.24 -7.12
C TYR A 148 17.48 9.47 -8.49
N GLN A 149 18.27 9.37 -9.57
CA GLN A 149 17.79 9.44 -10.95
C GLN A 149 17.95 8.05 -11.56
N LEU A 150 16.85 7.45 -11.95
CA LEU A 150 16.77 6.06 -12.36
C LEU A 150 15.96 5.93 -13.65
N GLN A 151 15.94 4.71 -14.19
CA GLN A 151 15.14 4.39 -15.37
C GLN A 151 14.55 2.99 -15.20
N LEU A 152 13.24 2.86 -15.34
CA LEU A 152 12.53 1.58 -15.36
C LEU A 152 12.04 1.35 -16.81
N GLY A 153 12.60 0.34 -17.48
CA GLY A 153 12.42 0.19 -18.93
C GLY A 153 12.95 1.43 -19.67
N ASP A 154 12.10 2.10 -20.42
CA ASP A 154 12.39 3.35 -21.11
C ASP A 154 11.91 4.61 -20.34
N LYS A 155 11.29 4.43 -19.19
CA LYS A 155 10.70 5.49 -18.38
C LYS A 155 11.72 6.05 -17.38
N PRO A 156 12.19 7.30 -17.55
CA PRO A 156 13.01 7.97 -16.54
C PRO A 156 12.14 8.44 -15.38
N PHE A 157 12.69 8.36 -14.18
CA PHE A 157 12.08 8.88 -12.97
C PHE A 157 13.14 9.28 -11.94
N ALA A 158 12.73 10.04 -10.94
CA ALA A 158 13.60 10.35 -9.81
C ALA A 158 12.83 10.22 -8.50
N PHE A 159 13.57 10.01 -7.40
CA PHE A 159 13.00 10.10 -6.08
C PHE A 159 14.01 10.64 -5.08
N THR A 160 13.48 11.24 -4.02
CA THR A 160 14.22 11.68 -2.83
C THR A 160 13.44 11.24 -1.60
N VAL A 161 14.15 10.83 -0.55
CA VAL A 161 13.55 10.50 0.74
C VAL A 161 14.06 11.49 1.77
N HIS A 162 13.14 12.17 2.43
CA HIS A 162 13.42 13.11 3.52
C HIS A 162 12.96 12.50 4.85
N ASN A 163 13.51 12.97 5.95
CA ASN A 163 12.86 12.76 7.23
C ASN A 163 11.47 13.41 7.20
N GLY A 164 10.49 12.73 7.77
CA GLY A 164 9.15 13.27 7.95
C GLY A 164 9.13 14.57 8.74
N ALA A 165 7.95 15.16 8.84
CA ALA A 165 7.79 16.47 9.48
C ALA A 165 8.41 16.50 10.89
N ARG A 166 9.21 17.53 11.18
CA ARG A 166 9.70 17.80 12.54
C ARG A 166 8.59 18.51 13.34
N THR A 167 8.46 18.16 14.61
CA THR A 167 7.64 18.95 15.53
C THR A 167 8.24 20.34 15.70
N ALA A 168 7.46 21.29 16.22
CA ALA A 168 7.93 22.63 16.61
C ALA A 168 9.12 22.61 17.59
N THR A 169 9.33 21.51 18.30
CA THR A 169 10.44 21.28 19.23
C THR A 169 11.68 20.66 18.58
N GLY A 170 11.63 20.42 17.25
CA GLY A 170 12.76 19.87 16.49
C GLY A 170 12.96 18.36 16.63
N THR A 171 12.12 17.67 17.40
CA THR A 171 12.12 16.21 17.48
C THR A 171 11.60 15.65 16.14
N PRO A 172 12.29 14.70 15.50
CA PRO A 172 11.77 14.04 14.31
C PRO A 172 10.47 13.33 14.70
N TYR A 173 9.34 13.87 14.30
CA TYR A 173 8.08 13.17 14.38
C TYR A 173 7.80 12.61 12.99
N GLY A 174 7.86 11.31 12.90
CA GLY A 174 7.09 10.63 11.94
C GLY A 174 7.63 10.48 10.55
N GLY A 175 8.01 9.28 10.24
CA GLY A 175 7.94 8.72 8.93
C GLY A 175 9.04 9.12 7.95
N ALA A 176 9.03 8.43 6.84
CA ALA A 176 9.82 8.76 5.67
C ALA A 176 8.94 9.56 4.69
N HIS A 177 9.42 10.72 4.27
CA HIS A 177 8.75 11.54 3.25
C HIS A 177 9.38 11.25 1.89
N TYR A 178 8.65 10.54 1.06
CA TYR A 178 9.01 10.24 -0.32
C TYR A 178 8.52 11.33 -1.26
N VAL A 179 9.41 11.85 -2.07
CA VAL A 179 9.13 12.74 -3.20
C VAL A 179 9.51 12.01 -4.47
N ILE A 180 8.54 11.66 -5.29
CA ILE A 180 8.72 10.88 -6.52
C ILE A 180 8.37 11.76 -7.72
N GLU A 181 9.29 11.85 -8.67
CA GLU A 181 9.15 12.63 -9.90
C GLU A 181 9.07 11.68 -11.09
N VAL A 182 7.98 11.70 -11.83
CA VAL A 182 7.76 10.93 -13.06
C VAL A 182 6.91 11.73 -14.03
N ASP A 183 7.23 11.70 -15.32
CA ASP A 183 6.54 12.45 -16.38
C ASP A 183 6.42 13.97 -16.12
N GLY A 184 7.37 14.57 -15.40
CA GLY A 184 7.34 15.98 -15.02
C GLY A 184 6.40 16.32 -13.86
N GLU A 185 5.73 15.33 -13.28
CA GLU A 185 4.87 15.46 -12.10
C GLU A 185 5.60 15.04 -10.83
N THR A 186 5.32 15.73 -9.74
CA THR A 186 5.82 15.38 -8.40
C THR A 186 4.69 14.80 -7.55
N ARG A 187 4.96 13.66 -6.93
CA ARG A 187 4.06 12.94 -6.02
C ARG A 187 4.75 12.76 -4.69
N GLU A 188 4.05 13.08 -3.62
CA GLU A 188 4.58 13.08 -2.27
C GLU A 188 3.83 12.08 -1.41
N TYR A 189 4.56 11.32 -0.58
CA TYR A 189 3.99 10.35 0.36
C TYR A 189 4.68 10.50 1.71
N LEU A 190 3.89 10.62 2.76
CA LEU A 190 4.39 10.53 4.13
C LEU A 190 4.06 9.15 4.68
N LEU A 191 5.09 8.33 4.91
CA LEU A 191 4.95 6.92 5.24
C LEU A 191 5.47 6.64 6.65
N GLY A 192 4.65 5.97 7.45
CA GLY A 192 4.96 5.62 8.84
C GLY A 192 4.96 6.84 9.77
N GLU A 193 4.42 6.68 10.97
CA GLU A 193 4.30 7.80 11.92
C GLU A 193 5.53 7.93 12.84
N PHE A 194 6.25 6.83 13.10
CA PHE A 194 7.28 6.74 14.12
C PHE A 194 8.60 6.14 13.62
N GLY A 195 8.77 5.96 12.32
CA GLY A 195 9.94 5.34 11.74
C GLY A 195 10.69 6.30 10.82
N TRP A 196 12.01 6.22 10.83
CA TRP A 196 12.88 6.97 9.92
C TRP A 196 13.75 6.04 9.06
N ASP A 197 13.84 4.77 9.42
CA ASP A 197 14.64 3.80 8.70
C ASP A 197 13.83 3.21 7.56
N SER A 198 14.01 3.77 6.38
CA SER A 198 13.24 3.40 5.21
C SER A 198 14.04 2.48 4.29
N THR A 199 13.36 1.45 3.79
CA THR A 199 13.88 0.54 2.78
C THR A 199 12.89 0.45 1.63
N ILE A 200 13.35 0.73 0.42
CA ILE A 200 12.64 0.34 -0.80
C ILE A 200 12.94 -1.14 -1.02
N GLU A 201 11.93 -1.99 -1.04
CA GLU A 201 12.09 -3.43 -1.28
C GLU A 201 12.10 -3.74 -2.78
N ALA A 202 11.29 -3.03 -3.56
CA ALA A 202 11.28 -3.11 -5.02
C ALA A 202 10.72 -1.84 -5.66
N ILE A 203 11.16 -1.57 -6.90
CA ILE A 203 10.56 -0.62 -7.81
C ILE A 203 10.25 -1.39 -9.09
N ALA A 204 8.99 -1.48 -9.48
CA ALA A 204 8.53 -2.19 -10.66
C ALA A 204 7.22 -1.57 -11.17
N ASP A 205 6.83 -1.86 -12.39
CA ASP A 205 5.51 -1.52 -12.91
C ASP A 205 4.54 -2.66 -12.56
N LEU A 206 3.82 -2.56 -11.44
CA LEU A 206 3.00 -3.62 -10.89
C LEU A 206 1.63 -3.75 -11.59
N ASP A 207 1.07 -2.62 -12.01
CA ASP A 207 -0.26 -2.56 -12.61
C ASP A 207 -0.27 -2.40 -14.14
N GLY A 208 0.90 -2.23 -14.76
CA GLY A 208 1.04 -2.21 -16.20
C GLY A 208 0.79 -0.85 -16.85
N ASP A 209 0.83 0.22 -16.06
CA ASP A 209 0.67 1.58 -16.59
C ASP A 209 1.96 2.17 -17.21
N GLY A 210 3.05 1.41 -17.16
CA GLY A 210 4.36 1.78 -17.68
C GLY A 210 5.14 2.71 -16.77
N LYS A 211 4.71 2.95 -15.55
CA LYS A 211 5.34 3.84 -14.57
C LYS A 211 5.88 3.08 -13.37
N PRO A 212 6.82 3.66 -12.61
CA PRO A 212 7.37 3.01 -11.44
C PRO A 212 6.38 3.01 -10.27
N ASP A 213 6.11 1.83 -9.74
CA ASP A 213 5.45 1.61 -8.46
C ASP A 213 6.48 1.20 -7.42
N PHE A 214 6.21 1.50 -6.16
CA PHE A 214 7.15 1.27 -5.07
C PHE A 214 6.55 0.33 -4.03
N ILE A 215 7.37 -0.63 -3.58
CA ILE A 215 7.13 -1.41 -2.38
C ILE A 215 8.12 -0.92 -1.34
N VAL A 216 7.61 -0.37 -0.23
CA VAL A 216 8.42 0.35 0.75
C VAL A 216 8.13 -0.19 2.14
N ARG A 217 9.18 -0.30 2.96
CA ARG A 217 9.09 -0.56 4.39
C ARG A 217 9.73 0.59 5.15
N VAL A 218 9.09 1.03 6.23
CA VAL A 218 9.62 2.03 7.16
C VAL A 218 9.64 1.42 8.55
N ALA A 219 10.83 1.16 9.07
CA ALA A 219 11.01 0.60 10.40
C ALA A 219 11.09 1.70 11.45
N GLY A 220 10.37 1.53 12.54
CA GLY A 220 10.41 2.36 13.74
C GLY A 220 10.90 1.59 14.95
N ASN A 221 10.93 2.24 16.12
CA ASN A 221 11.40 1.58 17.35
C ASN A 221 10.53 0.38 17.75
N ASN A 222 9.21 0.48 17.60
CA ASN A 222 8.24 -0.55 17.98
C ASN A 222 7.17 -0.73 16.90
N SER A 223 7.45 -0.33 15.67
CA SER A 223 6.49 -0.46 14.58
C SER A 223 7.20 -0.62 13.25
N ASP A 224 6.67 -1.50 12.44
CA ASP A 224 6.99 -1.61 11.03
C ASP A 224 5.80 -1.11 10.22
N TYR A 225 6.07 -0.23 9.27
CA TYR A 225 5.10 0.25 8.30
C TYR A 225 5.50 -0.23 6.92
N GLU A 226 4.60 -0.89 6.23
CA GLU A 226 4.79 -1.31 4.85
C GLU A 226 3.77 -0.66 3.95
N ALA A 227 4.17 -0.32 2.74
CA ALA A 227 3.31 0.35 1.79
C ALA A 227 3.59 -0.10 0.36
N VAL A 228 2.52 -0.12 -0.43
CA VAL A 228 2.56 -0.18 -1.88
C VAL A 228 2.06 1.16 -2.42
N LEU A 229 2.85 1.77 -3.30
CA LEU A 229 2.55 3.05 -3.95
C LEU A 229 2.38 2.77 -5.43
N LEU A 230 1.12 2.69 -5.90
CA LEU A 230 0.81 2.54 -7.33
C LEU A 230 0.77 3.92 -7.99
N SER A 231 1.52 4.06 -9.07
CA SER A 231 1.60 5.30 -9.85
C SER A 231 0.27 5.68 -10.47
N SER A 232 -0.54 4.70 -10.92
CA SER A 232 -1.87 4.90 -11.49
C SER A 232 -2.90 5.46 -10.49
N ARG A 233 -2.65 5.31 -9.18
CA ARG A 233 -3.53 5.80 -8.11
C ARG A 233 -3.10 7.16 -7.56
N ALA A 234 -1.94 7.63 -7.96
CA ALA A 234 -1.37 8.87 -7.47
C ALA A 234 -1.77 10.09 -8.32
N LYS A 235 -1.86 11.23 -7.66
CA LYS A 235 -2.08 12.55 -8.26
C LYS A 235 -0.85 13.43 -7.98
N PRO A 236 -0.63 14.51 -8.74
CA PRO A 236 0.36 15.50 -8.36
C PRO A 236 0.15 16.03 -6.94
N GLY A 237 1.24 16.19 -6.17
CA GLY A 237 1.22 16.61 -4.78
C GLY A 237 1.08 15.43 -3.80
N ARG A 238 0.44 15.68 -2.65
CA ARG A 238 0.35 14.71 -1.55
C ARG A 238 -0.65 13.60 -1.82
N ASN A 239 -0.20 12.37 -1.53
CA ASN A 239 -0.98 11.15 -1.70
C ASN A 239 -0.90 10.28 -0.45
N PRO A 240 -1.95 9.54 -0.11
CA PRO A 240 -1.84 8.38 0.78
C PRO A 240 -1.13 7.24 0.07
N ALA A 241 -0.57 6.28 0.80
CA ALA A 241 -0.19 5.00 0.22
C ALA A 241 -1.40 4.34 -0.45
N THR A 242 -1.18 3.62 -1.55
CA THR A 242 -2.27 2.88 -2.20
C THR A 242 -2.80 1.78 -1.29
N ALA A 243 -1.90 1.09 -0.62
CA ALA A 243 -2.22 0.14 0.43
C ALA A 243 -1.10 0.16 1.46
N SER A 244 -1.44 -0.06 2.72
CA SER A 244 -0.45 -0.09 3.79
C SER A 244 -0.79 -1.12 4.86
N LEU A 245 0.25 -1.53 5.56
CA LEU A 245 0.22 -2.43 6.69
C LEU A 245 1.04 -1.80 7.81
N VAL A 246 0.48 -1.74 9.01
CA VAL A 246 1.19 -1.33 10.21
C VAL A 246 1.27 -2.52 11.15
N ALA A 247 2.49 -2.92 11.51
CA ALA A 247 2.74 -3.88 12.56
C ALA A 247 3.29 -3.13 13.77
N VAL A 248 2.67 -3.32 14.91
CA VAL A 248 3.14 -2.74 16.19
C VAL A 248 3.68 -3.89 17.03
N GLY A 249 4.98 -3.85 17.34
CA GLY A 249 5.61 -4.73 18.31
C GLY A 249 5.31 -4.26 19.73
N CYS A 250 5.12 -5.18 20.65
CA CYS A 250 5.04 -4.90 22.09
C CYS A 250 6.39 -5.07 22.75
#